data_8e320bc8a74939e91f2e65ca4df251f6
#
_entry.id   8e320bc8a74939e91f2e65ca4df251f6
#
_cell.length_a   1.000
_cell.length_b   1.000
_cell.length_c   1.000
_cell.angle_alpha   90.00
_cell.angle_beta   90.00
_cell.angle_gamma   90.00
#
_symmetry.space_group_name_H-M   'P 1'
#
loop_
_entity.id
_entity.type
_entity.pdbx_description
1 polymer ?
#
loop_
_entity_poly.entity_id
_entity_poly.type
_entity_poly.pdbx_seq_one_letter_code
_entity_poly.pdbx_strand_id
1 'polypeptide(L)'
;MSSLPRLPKIVFVTLLLSLHGSVISQPPAQVRLVDARAATSPLPHFWETMFGSGRAILSLREGYRKDLSEVHDHIGMRYVRFHAILHDEVGVYDEDDKGQAVYNFSYVDQIYDGLLERGVRPFVEISFMPRKLAANKEAIHPFWYKQNVSPPKDYAKWDALMRAFAQHLIERYGIDEVSQWYFEVWNEPNIDFWAGDPKQATYFELYDHTARILKAVNSRLRVGGPATAAAHWVPEFLAHTAQEHVPVDFVSTHGYADDSVEDMFGTHEDIPMRDRVCRAIQKVHGEIASSPTPMLPLFWTEWNVPSYDQLNARDNWYVGAALAKDIHDCDGFVNAMSFWTFDDVFEEGGVVQDPFHGGFGLIAAGGIKKPSFYGFSLLHELGDQRLANKAEDLIVTRRKDGTLVIAAWNLVDLDHVAQGSAKTLRLEFTGVRAGISVMIQRTDAEHGNPLPAYRAMGSPRYPTQAQIAELNKASMLPTPIPTKLKDRSLEITLPVNRLAIITVPTK
;
A
#
# COMPACT_ATOMS: atom_id res chain seq x y z
N MET A 1 18.36 69.26 -64.24
CA MET A 1 16.94 69.34 -63.85
C MET A 1 16.49 67.91 -63.65
N SER A 2 16.56 67.45 -62.41
CA SER A 2 16.20 66.06 -62.04
C SER A 2 15.09 66.14 -61.01
N SER A 3 13.97 65.58 -61.34
CA SER A 3 12.78 65.49 -60.47
C SER A 3 12.90 64.37 -59.44
N LEU A 4 12.74 64.69 -58.20
CA LEU A 4 12.62 63.75 -57.07
C LEU A 4 11.22 63.13 -57.01
N PRO A 5 11.06 61.84 -56.73
CA PRO A 5 9.75 61.22 -56.58
C PRO A 5 9.18 61.46 -55.17
N ARG A 6 7.88 61.66 -55.08
CA ARG A 6 7.09 61.87 -53.89
C ARG A 6 6.88 60.52 -53.15
N LEU A 7 7.22 60.44 -51.82
CA LEU A 7 6.90 59.36 -50.93
C LEU A 7 5.39 59.34 -50.61
N PRO A 8 4.76 58.15 -50.49
CA PRO A 8 3.36 58.04 -50.06
C PRO A 8 3.21 58.22 -48.53
N LYS A 9 2.12 58.84 -48.13
CA LYS A 9 1.72 59.03 -46.73
C LYS A 9 1.22 57.70 -46.20
N ILE A 10 1.93 57.12 -45.15
CA ILE A 10 1.47 56.00 -44.42
C ILE A 10 0.48 56.51 -43.36
N VAL A 11 -0.78 56.06 -43.48
CA VAL A 11 -1.81 56.25 -42.46
C VAL A 11 -1.66 55.14 -41.43
N PHE A 12 -1.25 55.47 -40.20
CA PHE A 12 -1.29 54.55 -39.07
C PHE A 12 -2.75 54.40 -38.60
N VAL A 13 -3.35 53.23 -38.83
CA VAL A 13 -4.60 52.82 -38.21
C VAL A 13 -4.23 52.15 -36.87
N THR A 14 -4.45 52.84 -35.77
CA THR A 14 -4.29 52.27 -34.40
C THR A 14 -5.47 51.34 -34.11
N LEU A 15 -5.24 50.04 -34.23
CA LEU A 15 -6.22 49.04 -33.83
C LEU A 15 -6.18 48.89 -32.31
N LEU A 16 -7.16 49.45 -31.60
CA LEU A 16 -7.40 49.19 -30.18
C LEU A 16 -7.96 47.80 -30.04
N LEU A 17 -7.07 46.82 -29.71
CA LEU A 17 -7.47 45.51 -29.23
C LEU A 17 -7.98 45.64 -27.81
N SER A 18 -9.28 45.65 -27.60
CA SER A 18 -9.92 45.48 -26.31
C SER A 18 -9.70 44.01 -25.87
N LEU A 19 -8.74 43.78 -24.98
CA LEU A 19 -8.59 42.52 -24.25
C LEU A 19 -9.79 42.39 -23.30
N HIS A 20 -10.84 41.70 -23.77
CA HIS A 20 -11.84 41.18 -22.90
C HIS A 20 -11.21 39.97 -22.14
N GLY A 21 -10.67 40.22 -20.98
CA GLY A 21 -10.31 39.16 -20.03
C GLY A 21 -11.58 38.41 -19.68
N SER A 22 -11.75 37.21 -20.21
CA SER A 22 -12.77 36.28 -19.74
C SER A 22 -12.46 36.01 -18.27
N VAL A 23 -13.23 36.58 -17.35
CA VAL A 23 -13.27 36.19 -15.97
C VAL A 23 -13.84 34.77 -15.98
N ILE A 24 -12.95 33.76 -15.94
CA ILE A 24 -13.34 32.38 -15.69
C ILE A 24 -13.92 32.37 -14.27
N SER A 25 -15.23 32.44 -14.15
CA SER A 25 -15.88 32.30 -12.86
C SER A 25 -15.54 30.93 -12.31
N GLN A 26 -14.91 30.87 -11.15
CA GLN A 26 -14.70 29.60 -10.46
C GLN A 26 -16.08 28.94 -10.22
N PRO A 27 -16.17 27.60 -10.40
CA PRO A 27 -17.40 26.91 -10.08
C PRO A 27 -17.80 27.17 -8.62
N PRO A 28 -19.11 27.27 -8.31
CA PRO A 28 -19.56 27.53 -6.95
C PRO A 28 -19.02 26.48 -5.98
N ALA A 29 -18.70 26.92 -4.74
CA ALA A 29 -18.22 26.00 -3.71
C ALA A 29 -19.24 24.90 -3.40
N GLN A 30 -18.79 23.67 -3.38
CA GLN A 30 -19.61 22.51 -3.02
C GLN A 30 -19.72 22.43 -1.51
N VAL A 31 -20.94 22.47 -0.99
CA VAL A 31 -21.18 22.41 0.45
C VAL A 31 -21.03 20.96 0.95
N ARG A 32 -20.29 20.78 2.05
CA ARG A 32 -20.15 19.52 2.79
C ARG A 32 -20.48 19.78 4.26
N LEU A 33 -21.45 19.04 4.77
CA LEU A 33 -21.85 19.15 6.17
C LEU A 33 -20.96 18.25 7.05
N VAL A 34 -20.42 18.82 8.13
CA VAL A 34 -19.62 18.12 9.13
C VAL A 34 -20.30 18.28 10.48
N ASP A 35 -21.04 17.24 10.90
CA ASP A 35 -21.66 17.23 12.22
C ASP A 35 -20.75 16.59 13.26
N ALA A 36 -20.21 17.42 14.17
CA ALA A 36 -19.39 16.96 15.27
C ALA A 36 -20.14 16.06 16.28
N ARG A 37 -21.44 15.88 16.15
CA ARG A 37 -22.28 15.01 17.00
C ARG A 37 -22.82 13.80 16.26
N ALA A 38 -22.42 13.60 15.01
CA ALA A 38 -22.84 12.45 14.23
C ALA A 38 -22.47 11.14 14.92
N ALA A 39 -23.23 10.10 14.64
CA ALA A 39 -22.90 8.75 15.10
C ALA A 39 -21.51 8.34 14.64
N THR A 40 -20.81 7.58 15.47
CA THR A 40 -19.45 7.12 15.18
C THR A 40 -19.40 5.60 15.03
N SER A 41 -18.48 5.14 14.20
CA SER A 41 -18.04 3.75 14.10
C SER A 41 -16.53 3.67 14.31
N PRO A 42 -15.98 2.54 14.80
CA PRO A 42 -14.54 2.35 14.86
C PRO A 42 -13.89 2.49 13.48
N LEU A 43 -12.72 3.11 13.43
CA LEU A 43 -11.85 3.16 12.25
C LEU A 43 -10.48 2.56 12.64
N PRO A 44 -10.23 1.28 12.35
CA PRO A 44 -9.10 0.55 12.92
C PRO A 44 -7.76 0.84 12.24
N HIS A 45 -7.66 1.84 11.37
CA HIS A 45 -6.45 2.18 10.61
C HIS A 45 -5.87 1.00 9.83
N PHE A 46 -6.74 0.24 9.19
CA PHE A 46 -6.42 -1.00 8.47
C PHE A 46 -5.41 -0.82 7.32
N TRP A 47 -5.24 0.39 6.79
CA TRP A 47 -4.40 0.73 5.65
C TRP A 47 -2.91 0.92 5.99
N GLU A 48 -2.56 1.09 7.26
CA GLU A 48 -1.20 1.40 7.72
C GLU A 48 -0.61 0.32 8.64
N THR A 49 -1.42 -0.68 9.00
CA THR A 49 -1.01 -1.74 9.93
C THR A 49 0.07 -2.64 9.33
N MET A 50 0.01 -2.89 8.02
CA MET A 50 0.88 -3.82 7.32
C MET A 50 1.39 -3.20 6.02
N PHE A 51 2.63 -3.51 5.67
CA PHE A 51 3.23 -3.18 4.38
C PHE A 51 3.96 -4.38 3.79
N GLY A 52 3.97 -4.46 2.48
CA GLY A 52 4.80 -5.38 1.73
C GLY A 52 6.24 -4.88 1.63
N SER A 53 7.13 -5.78 1.25
CA SER A 53 8.50 -5.45 0.86
C SER A 53 9.04 -6.51 -0.10
N GLY A 54 10.26 -6.34 -0.57
CA GLY A 54 10.93 -7.33 -1.40
C GLY A 54 11.22 -8.64 -0.65
N ARG A 55 12.25 -9.38 -1.03
CA ARG A 55 12.55 -10.68 -0.41
C ARG A 55 13.27 -10.54 0.94
N ALA A 56 13.12 -11.54 1.80
CA ALA A 56 13.56 -11.57 3.19
C ALA A 56 15.00 -11.10 3.45
N ILE A 57 15.95 -11.55 2.63
CA ILE A 57 17.39 -11.22 2.80
C ILE A 57 17.68 -9.71 2.67
N LEU A 58 16.82 -8.94 1.98
CA LEU A 58 16.99 -7.49 1.84
C LEU A 58 16.85 -6.77 3.17
N SER A 59 16.11 -7.34 4.14
CA SER A 59 15.94 -6.77 5.47
C SER A 59 17.24 -6.71 6.29
N LEU A 60 18.29 -7.37 5.85
CA LEU A 60 19.64 -7.26 6.44
C LEU A 60 20.39 -6.00 6.00
N ARG A 61 19.87 -5.27 4.99
CA ARG A 61 20.52 -4.05 4.49
C ARG A 61 20.22 -2.86 5.39
N GLU A 62 21.21 -2.02 5.58
CA GLU A 62 21.12 -0.80 6.39
C GLU A 62 20.03 0.17 5.85
N GLY A 63 19.94 0.33 4.52
CA GLY A 63 18.90 1.15 3.87
C GLY A 63 17.51 0.69 4.23
N TYR A 64 17.23 -0.60 4.04
CA TYR A 64 15.94 -1.22 4.40
C TYR A 64 15.58 -0.98 5.88
N ARG A 65 16.53 -1.19 6.79
CA ARG A 65 16.31 -1.04 8.24
C ARG A 65 16.03 0.41 8.65
N LYS A 66 16.66 1.39 7.97
CA LYS A 66 16.36 2.82 8.16
C LYS A 66 14.97 3.16 7.67
N ASP A 67 14.65 2.74 6.46
CA ASP A 67 13.37 3.01 5.84
C ASP A 67 12.22 2.34 6.62
N LEU A 68 12.44 1.14 7.15
CA LEU A 68 11.51 0.45 8.05
C LEU A 68 11.19 1.28 9.30
N SER A 69 12.24 1.84 9.96
CA SER A 69 12.06 2.71 11.13
C SER A 69 11.31 3.98 10.77
N GLU A 70 11.64 4.62 9.64
CA GLU A 70 10.95 5.82 9.17
C GLU A 70 9.44 5.58 8.95
N VAL A 71 9.07 4.45 8.34
CA VAL A 71 7.65 4.12 8.10
C VAL A 71 6.96 3.74 9.40
N HIS A 72 7.61 2.98 10.29
CA HIS A 72 7.07 2.66 11.61
C HIS A 72 6.78 3.93 12.43
N ASP A 73 7.77 4.82 12.53
CA ASP A 73 7.71 6.01 13.41
C ASP A 73 6.73 7.07 12.92
N HIS A 74 6.52 7.20 11.60
CA HIS A 74 5.72 8.28 11.01
C HIS A 74 4.35 7.83 10.47
N ILE A 75 4.14 6.53 10.29
CA ILE A 75 2.91 5.99 9.69
C ILE A 75 2.25 4.97 10.62
N GLY A 76 3.01 4.36 11.56
CA GLY A 76 2.47 3.40 12.52
C GLY A 76 2.46 1.96 12.01
N MET A 77 3.28 1.62 11.00
CA MET A 77 3.43 0.24 10.52
C MET A 77 3.76 -0.72 11.67
N ARG A 78 3.03 -1.83 11.74
CA ARG A 78 3.21 -2.86 12.79
C ARG A 78 3.66 -4.20 12.24
N TYR A 79 3.37 -4.49 10.98
CA TYR A 79 3.73 -5.74 10.32
C TYR A 79 4.41 -5.46 8.98
N VAL A 80 5.37 -6.30 8.64
CA VAL A 80 5.97 -6.35 7.30
C VAL A 80 5.84 -7.75 6.73
N ARG A 81 5.37 -7.84 5.47
CA ARG A 81 5.30 -9.04 4.67
C ARG A 81 6.37 -8.98 3.60
N PHE A 82 7.14 -10.04 3.46
CA PHE A 82 8.16 -10.19 2.42
C PHE A 82 8.19 -11.63 1.91
N HIS A 83 8.63 -11.78 0.67
CA HIS A 83 8.82 -13.07 0.03
C HIS A 83 10.04 -13.82 0.57
N ALA A 84 10.06 -15.13 0.36
CA ALA A 84 11.30 -15.90 0.27
C ALA A 84 12.07 -16.12 1.57
N ILE A 85 11.37 -16.26 2.71
CA ILE A 85 12.03 -16.62 3.97
C ILE A 85 12.68 -18.00 3.94
N LEU A 86 12.20 -18.92 3.08
CA LEU A 86 12.76 -20.27 2.91
C LEU A 86 13.70 -20.38 1.70
N HIS A 87 13.92 -19.30 0.96
CA HIS A 87 14.83 -19.30 -0.21
C HIS A 87 16.25 -19.66 0.17
N ASP A 88 16.96 -20.30 -0.76
CA ASP A 88 18.33 -20.81 -0.51
C ASP A 88 19.34 -19.73 -0.03
N GLU A 89 19.12 -18.45 -0.36
CA GLU A 89 19.99 -17.37 0.14
C GLU A 89 19.81 -17.09 1.65
N VAL A 90 18.68 -17.46 2.24
CA VAL A 90 18.44 -17.43 3.70
C VAL A 90 19.03 -18.69 4.36
N GLY A 91 19.10 -19.78 3.61
CA GLY A 91 19.81 -21.00 3.99
C GLY A 91 19.13 -21.83 5.07
N VAL A 92 17.78 -21.76 5.15
CA VAL A 92 16.99 -22.46 6.18
C VAL A 92 17.09 -23.98 6.09
N TYR A 93 17.20 -24.51 4.86
CA TYR A 93 17.17 -25.94 4.59
C TYR A 93 18.34 -26.38 3.71
N ASP A 94 19.01 -27.42 4.14
CA ASP A 94 20.00 -28.15 3.34
C ASP A 94 19.87 -29.66 3.57
N GLU A 95 20.58 -30.47 2.81
CA GLU A 95 20.71 -31.93 2.99
C GLU A 95 22.19 -32.31 3.04
N ASP A 96 22.54 -33.18 4.00
CA ASP A 96 23.87 -33.77 4.07
C ASP A 96 24.11 -34.81 2.95
N ASP A 97 25.32 -35.43 2.94
CA ASP A 97 25.69 -36.44 1.95
C ASP A 97 24.82 -37.71 2.00
N LYS A 98 24.05 -37.91 3.06
CA LYS A 98 23.10 -39.03 3.23
C LYS A 98 21.67 -38.60 2.91
N GLY A 99 21.46 -37.37 2.50
CA GLY A 99 20.15 -36.81 2.22
C GLY A 99 19.33 -36.51 3.48
N GLN A 100 19.97 -36.40 4.66
CA GLN A 100 19.31 -35.99 5.89
C GLN A 100 19.17 -34.46 5.92
N ALA A 101 18.03 -33.97 6.40
CA ALA A 101 17.78 -32.54 6.51
C ALA A 101 18.76 -31.86 7.50
N VAL A 102 19.28 -30.71 7.09
CA VAL A 102 20.09 -29.82 7.92
C VAL A 102 19.40 -28.47 7.94
N TYR A 103 19.04 -28.02 9.13
CA TYR A 103 18.36 -26.72 9.33
C TYR A 103 19.35 -25.68 9.85
N ASN A 104 19.24 -24.44 9.33
CA ASN A 104 20.02 -23.31 9.79
C ASN A 104 19.16 -22.05 9.85
N PHE A 105 18.91 -21.54 11.04
CA PHE A 105 18.06 -20.38 11.27
C PHE A 105 18.85 -19.07 11.51
N SER A 106 20.17 -19.07 11.29
CA SER A 106 21.01 -17.89 11.59
C SER A 106 20.56 -16.60 10.89
N TYR A 107 20.12 -16.68 9.63
CA TYR A 107 19.61 -15.52 8.93
C TYR A 107 18.15 -15.22 9.27
N VAL A 108 17.33 -16.23 9.53
CA VAL A 108 15.97 -16.04 10.06
C VAL A 108 16.01 -15.21 11.34
N ASP A 109 16.94 -15.56 12.24
CA ASP A 109 17.16 -14.83 13.50
C ASP A 109 17.53 -13.37 13.25
N GLN A 110 18.53 -13.11 12.41
CA GLN A 110 18.98 -11.75 12.10
C GLN A 110 17.91 -10.91 11.41
N ILE A 111 17.06 -11.54 10.59
CA ILE A 111 15.93 -10.91 9.90
C ILE A 111 14.89 -10.51 10.93
N TYR A 112 14.38 -11.44 11.72
CA TYR A 112 13.29 -11.19 12.65
C TYR A 112 13.72 -10.38 13.88
N ASP A 113 14.92 -10.59 14.41
CA ASP A 113 15.50 -9.71 15.43
C ASP A 113 15.52 -8.26 14.95
N GLY A 114 16.00 -8.04 13.71
CA GLY A 114 16.09 -6.71 13.13
C GLY A 114 14.73 -6.03 12.92
N LEU A 115 13.66 -6.77 12.69
CA LEU A 115 12.29 -6.26 12.65
C LEU A 115 11.80 -5.89 14.05
N LEU A 116 11.90 -6.84 14.99
CA LEU A 116 11.39 -6.67 16.36
C LEU A 116 12.10 -5.54 17.13
N GLU A 117 13.42 -5.38 16.91
CA GLU A 117 14.19 -4.26 17.45
C GLU A 117 13.65 -2.88 17.01
N ARG A 118 12.92 -2.83 15.90
CA ARG A 118 12.29 -1.63 15.33
C ARG A 118 10.79 -1.55 15.57
N GLY A 119 10.25 -2.40 16.45
CA GLY A 119 8.84 -2.41 16.79
C GLY A 119 7.92 -3.01 15.72
N VAL A 120 8.47 -3.65 14.68
CA VAL A 120 7.71 -4.24 13.59
C VAL A 120 7.75 -5.77 13.68
N ARG A 121 6.59 -6.41 13.52
CA ARG A 121 6.44 -7.87 13.51
C ARG A 121 6.46 -8.42 12.09
N PRO A 122 6.94 -9.65 11.90
CA PRO A 122 6.77 -10.32 10.63
C PRO A 122 5.30 -10.73 10.42
N PHE A 123 4.81 -10.52 9.19
CA PHE A 123 3.73 -11.29 8.61
C PHE A 123 4.41 -12.35 7.74
N VAL A 124 4.49 -13.57 8.25
CA VAL A 124 5.36 -14.61 7.71
C VAL A 124 4.73 -15.23 6.48
N GLU A 125 5.22 -14.87 5.29
CA GLU A 125 4.91 -15.59 4.06
C GLU A 125 5.85 -16.80 3.96
N ILE A 126 5.29 -18.01 4.02
CA ILE A 126 6.05 -19.26 3.96
C ILE A 126 6.36 -19.58 2.49
N SER A 127 7.45 -19.02 1.97
CA SER A 127 7.94 -19.16 0.59
C SER A 127 9.47 -18.93 0.54
N PHE A 128 10.16 -19.25 -0.52
CA PHE A 128 9.84 -20.16 -1.61
C PHE A 128 10.47 -21.51 -1.33
N MET A 129 10.27 -22.50 -2.25
CA MET A 129 10.75 -23.85 -2.02
C MET A 129 12.29 -23.91 -1.96
N PRO A 130 12.91 -24.42 -0.88
CA PRO A 130 14.34 -24.71 -0.90
C PRO A 130 14.69 -25.68 -2.02
N ARG A 131 15.67 -25.36 -2.85
CA ARG A 131 15.96 -26.10 -4.08
C ARG A 131 16.25 -27.59 -3.84
N LYS A 132 16.87 -27.95 -2.71
CA LYS A 132 17.09 -29.36 -2.34
C LYS A 132 15.82 -30.09 -1.95
N LEU A 133 14.79 -29.39 -1.50
CA LEU A 133 13.47 -29.94 -1.17
C LEU A 133 12.52 -29.95 -2.37
N ALA A 134 12.78 -29.22 -3.44
CA ALA A 134 11.94 -29.11 -4.61
C ALA A 134 11.76 -30.42 -5.36
N ALA A 135 10.53 -30.76 -5.77
CA ALA A 135 10.24 -31.88 -6.67
C ALA A 135 10.84 -31.65 -8.07
N ASN A 136 10.83 -30.39 -8.54
CA ASN A 136 11.45 -29.97 -9.77
C ASN A 136 12.43 -28.80 -9.49
N LYS A 137 13.73 -29.08 -9.54
CA LYS A 137 14.76 -28.08 -9.29
C LYS A 137 14.88 -27.00 -10.36
N GLU A 138 14.31 -27.25 -11.54
CA GLU A 138 14.33 -26.35 -12.70
C GLU A 138 13.04 -25.50 -12.79
N ALA A 139 12.09 -25.68 -11.87
CA ALA A 139 10.90 -24.82 -11.76
C ALA A 139 11.28 -23.50 -11.09
N ILE A 140 11.88 -22.62 -11.87
CA ILE A 140 12.46 -21.34 -11.41
C ILE A 140 11.62 -20.19 -11.92
N HIS A 141 11.18 -19.31 -11.01
CA HIS A 141 10.50 -18.08 -11.36
C HIS A 141 11.48 -17.08 -12.01
N PRO A 142 11.04 -16.26 -12.98
CA PRO A 142 11.91 -15.36 -13.73
C PRO A 142 12.49 -14.16 -12.95
N PHE A 143 12.05 -13.89 -11.73
CA PHE A 143 12.59 -12.82 -10.90
C PHE A 143 14.12 -12.89 -10.79
N TRP A 144 14.76 -11.77 -10.51
CA TRP A 144 16.21 -11.64 -10.39
C TRP A 144 16.86 -12.70 -9.50
N TYR A 145 16.23 -13.03 -8.37
CA TYR A 145 16.77 -13.96 -7.39
C TYR A 145 16.42 -15.44 -7.64
N LYS A 146 15.73 -15.72 -8.75
CA LYS A 146 15.55 -17.09 -9.30
C LYS A 146 15.03 -18.12 -8.29
N GLN A 147 14.00 -17.77 -7.52
CA GLN A 147 13.39 -18.67 -6.56
C GLN A 147 12.76 -19.89 -7.23
N ASN A 148 12.83 -21.03 -6.52
CA ASN A 148 12.15 -22.25 -6.95
C ASN A 148 10.68 -22.24 -6.51
N VAL A 149 9.78 -22.57 -7.44
CA VAL A 149 8.31 -22.53 -7.25
C VAL A 149 7.65 -23.90 -7.36
N SER A 150 8.43 -24.97 -7.23
CA SER A 150 7.96 -26.34 -7.25
C SER A 150 7.27 -26.75 -5.95
N PRO A 151 6.33 -27.71 -5.97
CA PRO A 151 5.97 -28.47 -4.76
C PRO A 151 7.17 -29.15 -4.11
N PRO A 152 7.08 -29.54 -2.82
CA PRO A 152 8.12 -30.33 -2.20
C PRO A 152 8.19 -31.74 -2.84
N LYS A 153 9.38 -32.31 -2.95
CA LYS A 153 9.58 -33.70 -3.40
C LYS A 153 9.11 -34.74 -2.40
N ASP A 154 8.94 -34.33 -1.14
CA ASP A 154 8.61 -35.20 0.00
C ASP A 154 7.92 -34.36 1.08
N TYR A 155 6.64 -34.60 1.30
CA TYR A 155 5.87 -33.86 2.31
C TYR A 155 6.29 -34.21 3.74
N ALA A 156 6.86 -35.39 4.02
CA ALA A 156 7.37 -35.67 5.36
C ALA A 156 8.58 -34.77 5.69
N LYS A 157 9.41 -34.45 4.70
CA LYS A 157 10.52 -33.49 4.86
C LYS A 157 10.00 -32.06 4.97
N TRP A 158 8.97 -31.69 4.22
CA TRP A 158 8.30 -30.39 4.37
C TRP A 158 7.71 -30.20 5.75
N ASP A 159 6.97 -31.19 6.23
CA ASP A 159 6.37 -31.20 7.57
C ASP A 159 7.44 -31.06 8.67
N ALA A 160 8.57 -31.77 8.51
CA ALA A 160 9.69 -31.65 9.44
C ALA A 160 10.34 -30.26 9.42
N LEU A 161 10.49 -29.63 8.24
CA LEU A 161 10.95 -28.25 8.10
C LEU A 161 9.99 -27.27 8.78
N MET A 162 8.68 -27.36 8.52
CA MET A 162 7.68 -26.48 9.12
C MET A 162 7.64 -26.62 10.64
N ARG A 163 7.76 -27.85 11.14
CA ARG A 163 7.86 -28.13 12.58
C ARG A 163 9.11 -27.50 13.19
N ALA A 164 10.27 -27.71 12.58
CA ALA A 164 11.54 -27.17 13.06
C ALA A 164 11.53 -25.64 13.06
N PHE A 165 11.02 -25.03 11.98
CA PHE A 165 10.89 -23.58 11.85
C PHE A 165 9.99 -22.98 12.94
N ALA A 166 8.77 -23.51 13.11
CA ALA A 166 7.84 -23.01 14.10
C ALA A 166 8.34 -23.22 15.54
N GLN A 167 8.97 -24.37 15.85
CA GLN A 167 9.57 -24.64 17.16
C GLN A 167 10.71 -23.66 17.45
N HIS A 168 11.60 -23.44 16.48
CA HIS A 168 12.70 -22.48 16.62
C HIS A 168 12.19 -21.06 16.93
N LEU A 169 11.16 -20.58 16.21
CA LEU A 169 10.58 -19.27 16.47
C LEU A 169 10.00 -19.16 17.88
N ILE A 170 9.29 -20.20 18.33
CA ILE A 170 8.73 -20.24 19.70
C ILE A 170 9.83 -20.29 20.75
N GLU A 171 10.87 -21.09 20.54
CA GLU A 171 12.01 -21.18 21.47
C GLU A 171 12.76 -19.86 21.59
N ARG A 172 12.92 -19.13 20.46
CA ARG A 172 13.65 -17.86 20.44
C ARG A 172 12.85 -16.69 21.00
N TYR A 173 11.61 -16.53 20.57
CA TYR A 173 10.79 -15.34 20.85
C TYR A 173 9.70 -15.54 21.87
N GLY A 174 9.42 -16.77 22.24
CA GLY A 174 8.30 -17.14 23.12
C GLY A 174 6.95 -17.17 22.39
N ILE A 175 6.06 -18.06 22.84
CA ILE A 175 4.74 -18.21 22.20
C ILE A 175 3.87 -16.96 22.32
N ASP A 176 4.04 -16.14 23.35
CA ASP A 176 3.24 -14.91 23.55
C ASP A 176 3.56 -13.86 22.48
N GLU A 177 4.79 -13.80 21.97
CA GLU A 177 5.16 -12.97 20.83
C GLU A 177 4.75 -13.63 19.52
N VAL A 178 5.14 -14.90 19.28
CA VAL A 178 4.90 -15.57 17.99
C VAL A 178 3.41 -15.76 17.70
N SER A 179 2.56 -15.90 18.73
CA SER A 179 1.11 -15.95 18.54
C SER A 179 0.49 -14.64 18.07
N GLN A 180 1.24 -13.55 18.06
CA GLN A 180 0.82 -12.27 17.46
C GLN A 180 1.18 -12.17 15.99
N TRP A 181 2.03 -13.06 15.47
CA TRP A 181 2.38 -13.13 14.06
C TRP A 181 1.31 -13.86 13.26
N TYR A 182 1.36 -13.70 11.93
CA TYR A 182 0.51 -14.43 11.00
C TYR A 182 1.40 -15.27 10.08
N PHE A 183 0.95 -16.46 9.73
CA PHE A 183 1.65 -17.38 8.86
C PHE A 183 0.80 -17.59 7.60
N GLU A 184 1.19 -16.95 6.52
CA GLU A 184 0.57 -17.08 5.22
C GLU A 184 1.29 -18.16 4.42
N VAL A 185 0.52 -19.08 3.85
CA VAL A 185 1.11 -20.19 3.11
C VAL A 185 1.27 -19.82 1.64
N TRP A 186 2.53 -19.60 1.24
CA TRP A 186 2.95 -19.31 -0.13
C TRP A 186 2.62 -17.88 -0.60
N ASN A 187 2.89 -17.64 -1.93
CA ASN A 187 2.57 -16.43 -2.67
C ASN A 187 2.01 -16.77 -4.04
N GLU A 188 0.84 -16.24 -4.38
CA GLU A 188 0.18 -16.29 -5.69
C GLU A 188 0.22 -17.65 -6.41
N PRO A 189 -0.25 -18.73 -5.75
CA PRO A 189 -0.16 -20.07 -6.30
C PRO A 189 -1.04 -20.31 -7.54
N ASN A 190 -1.92 -19.37 -7.86
CA ASN A 190 -2.77 -19.44 -9.04
C ASN A 190 -2.07 -19.02 -10.35
N ILE A 191 -0.92 -18.33 -10.23
CA ILE A 191 -0.13 -17.89 -11.39
C ILE A 191 1.26 -18.55 -11.42
N ASP A 192 2.29 -17.90 -11.97
CA ASP A 192 3.60 -18.50 -12.23
C ASP A 192 4.48 -18.68 -10.98
N PHE A 193 3.99 -18.27 -9.81
CA PHE A 193 4.65 -18.54 -8.52
C PHE A 193 4.41 -19.96 -7.99
N TRP A 194 3.70 -20.82 -8.74
CA TRP A 194 3.49 -22.21 -8.38
C TRP A 194 3.53 -23.12 -9.61
N ALA A 195 4.38 -24.14 -9.56
CA ALA A 195 4.58 -25.11 -10.63
C ALA A 195 3.91 -26.48 -10.37
N GLY A 196 3.10 -26.58 -9.32
CA GLY A 196 2.27 -27.78 -9.10
C GLY A 196 1.19 -27.92 -10.18
N ASP A 197 0.85 -29.15 -10.56
CA ASP A 197 -0.17 -29.45 -11.56
C ASP A 197 -1.08 -30.60 -11.09
N PRO A 198 -2.40 -30.41 -10.97
CA PRO A 198 -3.14 -29.13 -11.10
C PRO A 198 -2.76 -28.11 -10.03
N LYS A 199 -2.61 -26.82 -10.39
CA LYS A 199 -2.15 -25.77 -9.47
C LYS A 199 -2.95 -25.74 -8.16
N GLN A 200 -4.26 -25.62 -8.24
CA GLN A 200 -5.12 -25.47 -7.07
C GLN A 200 -5.06 -26.68 -6.12
N ALA A 201 -5.18 -27.89 -6.65
CA ALA A 201 -5.18 -29.10 -5.83
C ALA A 201 -3.83 -29.32 -5.12
N THR A 202 -2.71 -29.12 -5.84
CA THR A 202 -1.38 -29.30 -5.27
C THR A 202 -1.00 -28.18 -4.30
N TYR A 203 -1.55 -26.97 -4.48
CA TYR A 203 -1.40 -25.90 -3.50
C TYR A 203 -2.23 -26.18 -2.24
N PHE A 204 -3.47 -26.66 -2.38
CA PHE A 204 -4.28 -27.03 -1.22
C PHE A 204 -3.60 -28.14 -0.40
N GLU A 205 -2.96 -29.10 -1.05
CA GLU A 205 -2.14 -30.12 -0.37
C GLU A 205 -0.99 -29.48 0.44
N LEU A 206 -0.27 -28.51 -0.14
CA LEU A 206 0.78 -27.76 0.57
C LEU A 206 0.21 -27.00 1.76
N TYR A 207 -0.92 -26.34 1.58
CA TYR A 207 -1.60 -25.60 2.65
C TYR A 207 -2.00 -26.54 3.79
N ASP A 208 -2.62 -27.65 3.48
CA ASP A 208 -3.09 -28.65 4.45
C ASP A 208 -1.96 -29.15 5.35
N HIS A 209 -0.85 -29.56 4.74
CA HIS A 209 0.35 -29.99 5.46
C HIS A 209 0.87 -28.89 6.37
N THR A 210 1.06 -27.69 5.83
CA THR A 210 1.61 -26.55 6.56
C THR A 210 0.72 -26.17 7.73
N ALA A 211 -0.58 -26.00 7.50
CA ALA A 211 -1.53 -25.57 8.52
C ALA A 211 -1.66 -26.58 9.67
N ARG A 212 -1.76 -27.89 9.33
CA ARG A 212 -1.84 -28.96 10.35
C ARG A 212 -0.57 -29.02 11.21
N ILE A 213 0.61 -28.88 10.60
CA ILE A 213 1.88 -28.92 11.34
C ILE A 213 2.04 -27.70 12.24
N LEU A 214 1.77 -26.49 11.75
CA LEU A 214 1.85 -25.29 12.58
C LEU A 214 0.92 -25.38 13.79
N LYS A 215 -0.34 -25.79 13.60
CA LYS A 215 -1.29 -25.99 14.70
C LYS A 215 -0.92 -27.15 15.63
N ALA A 216 -0.28 -28.20 15.14
CA ALA A 216 0.23 -29.30 15.97
C ALA A 216 1.43 -28.87 16.83
N VAL A 217 2.26 -27.92 16.36
CA VAL A 217 3.34 -27.33 17.18
C VAL A 217 2.73 -26.47 18.28
N ASN A 218 1.82 -25.57 17.95
CA ASN A 218 1.07 -24.79 18.92
C ASN A 218 -0.23 -24.24 18.32
N SER A 219 -1.36 -24.50 18.97
CA SER A 219 -2.69 -24.08 18.51
C SER A 219 -2.89 -22.56 18.46
N ARG A 220 -2.03 -21.78 19.14
CA ARG A 220 -2.05 -20.31 19.13
C ARG A 220 -1.40 -19.69 17.86
N LEU A 221 -0.68 -20.47 17.06
CA LEU A 221 -0.15 -19.98 15.78
C LEU A 221 -1.31 -19.72 14.81
N ARG A 222 -1.27 -18.58 14.12
CA ARG A 222 -2.33 -18.15 13.20
C ARG A 222 -1.91 -18.40 11.76
N VAL A 223 -2.60 -19.30 11.07
CA VAL A 223 -2.30 -19.70 9.70
C VAL A 223 -3.44 -19.35 8.75
N GLY A 224 -3.13 -18.92 7.54
CA GLY A 224 -4.12 -18.57 6.51
C GLY A 224 -3.56 -18.54 5.09
N GLY A 225 -4.43 -18.19 4.17
CA GLY A 225 -4.24 -18.13 2.73
C GLY A 225 -5.54 -17.76 2.04
N PRO A 226 -5.70 -18.00 0.71
CA PRO A 226 -4.79 -18.69 -0.19
C PRO A 226 -3.70 -17.80 -0.83
N ALA A 227 -3.62 -16.51 -0.49
CA ALA A 227 -2.64 -15.56 -1.01
C ALA A 227 -2.58 -15.49 -2.56
N THR A 228 -3.74 -15.58 -3.20
CA THR A 228 -3.87 -15.64 -4.65
C THR A 228 -3.87 -14.28 -5.31
N ALA A 229 -3.31 -14.18 -6.52
CA ALA A 229 -3.45 -13.00 -7.38
C ALA A 229 -4.90 -12.81 -7.81
N ALA A 230 -5.30 -11.54 -8.05
CA ALA A 230 -6.59 -11.13 -8.60
C ALA A 230 -7.81 -11.69 -7.84
N ALA A 231 -7.69 -11.87 -6.53
CA ALA A 231 -8.77 -12.33 -5.64
C ALA A 231 -9.40 -13.68 -6.05
N HIS A 232 -8.57 -14.61 -6.55
CA HIS A 232 -9.00 -15.94 -6.99
C HIS A 232 -9.07 -16.96 -5.83
N TRP A 233 -9.78 -18.06 -6.04
CA TRP A 233 -9.84 -19.27 -5.23
C TRP A 233 -10.37 -19.13 -3.81
N VAL A 234 -10.83 -17.96 -3.38
CA VAL A 234 -11.30 -17.76 -2.00
C VAL A 234 -12.49 -18.67 -1.66
N PRO A 235 -13.55 -18.76 -2.47
CA PRO A 235 -14.66 -19.69 -2.19
C PRO A 235 -14.24 -21.15 -2.16
N GLU A 236 -13.41 -21.59 -3.10
CA GLU A 236 -12.92 -22.97 -3.22
C GLU A 236 -12.01 -23.32 -2.05
N PHE A 237 -11.13 -22.39 -1.64
CA PHE A 237 -10.26 -22.55 -0.49
C PHE A 237 -11.05 -22.73 0.81
N LEU A 238 -12.05 -21.89 1.04
CA LEU A 238 -12.91 -21.97 2.23
C LEU A 238 -13.79 -23.23 2.24
N ALA A 239 -14.28 -23.65 1.08
CA ALA A 239 -15.00 -24.90 0.96
C ALA A 239 -14.10 -26.12 1.25
N HIS A 240 -12.88 -26.14 0.68
CA HIS A 240 -11.89 -27.20 0.91
C HIS A 240 -11.50 -27.28 2.39
N THR A 241 -11.10 -26.17 3.01
CA THR A 241 -10.67 -26.18 4.41
C THR A 241 -11.77 -26.63 5.37
N ALA A 242 -13.02 -26.28 5.08
CA ALA A 242 -14.17 -26.74 5.85
C ALA A 242 -14.43 -28.24 5.66
N GLN A 243 -14.40 -28.75 4.43
CA GLN A 243 -14.64 -30.16 4.08
C GLN A 243 -13.55 -31.06 4.68
N GLU A 244 -12.29 -30.70 4.53
CA GLU A 244 -11.13 -31.49 4.95
C GLU A 244 -10.73 -31.21 6.41
N HIS A 245 -11.48 -30.36 7.13
CA HIS A 245 -11.20 -29.94 8.51
C HIS A 245 -9.77 -29.42 8.69
N VAL A 246 -9.32 -28.58 7.75
CA VAL A 246 -8.00 -27.94 7.80
C VAL A 246 -8.11 -26.61 8.56
N PRO A 247 -7.18 -26.35 9.49
CA PRO A 247 -7.19 -25.06 10.21
C PRO A 247 -7.00 -23.86 9.29
N VAL A 248 -7.81 -22.81 9.49
CA VAL A 248 -7.69 -21.50 8.86
C VAL A 248 -8.07 -20.43 9.87
N ASP A 249 -7.23 -19.44 10.10
CA ASP A 249 -7.45 -18.36 11.06
C ASP A 249 -7.73 -17.01 10.36
N PHE A 250 -7.37 -16.87 9.08
CA PHE A 250 -7.63 -15.69 8.27
C PHE A 250 -7.64 -16.03 6.79
N VAL A 251 -8.30 -15.19 6.01
CA VAL A 251 -8.22 -15.21 4.55
C VAL A 251 -7.25 -14.14 4.10
N SER A 252 -6.37 -14.48 3.15
CA SER A 252 -5.52 -13.50 2.47
C SER A 252 -5.60 -13.66 0.95
N THR A 253 -5.52 -12.54 0.25
CA THR A 253 -5.48 -12.49 -1.21
C THR A 253 -4.92 -11.15 -1.68
N HIS A 254 -4.63 -11.06 -2.98
CA HIS A 254 -4.08 -9.88 -3.63
C HIS A 254 -5.05 -9.33 -4.69
N GLY A 255 -4.85 -8.06 -5.02
CA GLY A 255 -5.50 -7.46 -6.16
C GLY A 255 -4.99 -6.04 -6.35
N TYR A 256 -4.55 -5.77 -7.56
CA TYR A 256 -4.04 -4.48 -7.96
C TYR A 256 -5.06 -3.73 -8.82
N ALA A 257 -4.99 -2.41 -8.81
CA ALA A 257 -5.90 -1.58 -9.58
C ALA A 257 -5.76 -1.78 -11.11
N ASP A 258 -4.59 -2.23 -11.56
CA ASP A 258 -4.27 -2.56 -12.95
C ASP A 258 -4.53 -4.02 -13.35
N ASP A 259 -4.95 -4.89 -12.42
CA ASP A 259 -5.47 -6.21 -12.77
C ASP A 259 -6.71 -6.09 -13.67
N SER A 260 -6.89 -7.06 -14.58
CA SER A 260 -8.01 -7.01 -15.50
C SER A 260 -9.35 -7.21 -14.79
N VAL A 261 -10.37 -6.52 -15.27
CA VAL A 261 -11.74 -6.66 -14.72
C VAL A 261 -12.28 -8.07 -14.94
N GLU A 262 -11.94 -8.69 -16.07
CA GLU A 262 -12.33 -10.06 -16.37
C GLU A 262 -11.72 -11.04 -15.37
N ASP A 263 -10.44 -10.86 -15.03
CA ASP A 263 -9.72 -11.70 -14.09
C ASP A 263 -10.25 -11.54 -12.67
N MET A 264 -10.35 -10.29 -12.17
CA MET A 264 -10.82 -10.03 -10.81
C MET A 264 -12.30 -10.36 -10.56
N PHE A 265 -13.16 -10.12 -11.56
CA PHE A 265 -14.62 -10.12 -11.36
C PHE A 265 -15.38 -11.08 -12.24
N GLY A 266 -14.75 -11.70 -13.24
CA GLY A 266 -15.42 -12.59 -14.22
C GLY A 266 -16.43 -11.86 -15.09
N THR A 267 -16.28 -10.55 -15.32
CA THR A 267 -17.19 -9.69 -16.08
C THR A 267 -16.42 -8.77 -17.03
N HIS A 268 -17.15 -8.22 -18.01
CA HIS A 268 -16.62 -7.20 -18.93
C HIS A 268 -17.19 -5.79 -18.61
N GLU A 269 -17.69 -5.56 -17.39
CA GLU A 269 -18.13 -4.24 -16.93
C GLU A 269 -16.96 -3.23 -17.02
N ASP A 270 -17.24 -2.00 -17.42
CA ASP A 270 -16.23 -0.92 -17.37
C ASP A 270 -16.10 -0.41 -15.93
N ILE A 271 -15.14 -0.97 -15.20
CA ILE A 271 -14.81 -0.59 -13.82
C ILE A 271 -13.56 0.28 -13.84
N PRO A 272 -13.68 1.57 -13.47
CA PRO A 272 -12.50 2.45 -13.37
C PRO A 272 -11.42 1.86 -12.46
N MET A 273 -10.14 2.00 -12.82
CA MET A 273 -9.02 1.43 -12.05
C MET A 273 -9.06 1.84 -10.58
N ARG A 274 -9.39 3.12 -10.30
CA ARG A 274 -9.49 3.66 -8.94
C ARG A 274 -10.56 3.00 -8.05
N ASP A 275 -11.46 2.20 -8.62
CA ASP A 275 -12.53 1.53 -7.90
C ASP A 275 -12.28 0.02 -7.73
N ARG A 276 -11.35 -0.56 -8.49
CA ARG A 276 -11.20 -2.01 -8.60
C ARG A 276 -10.78 -2.68 -7.30
N VAL A 277 -9.78 -2.14 -6.59
CA VAL A 277 -9.27 -2.74 -5.36
C VAL A 277 -10.38 -2.86 -4.31
N CYS A 278 -11.09 -1.77 -4.01
CA CYS A 278 -12.15 -1.82 -2.99
C CYS A 278 -13.37 -2.63 -3.45
N ARG A 279 -13.71 -2.66 -4.74
CA ARG A 279 -14.76 -3.57 -5.25
C ARG A 279 -14.36 -5.03 -5.13
N ALA A 280 -13.10 -5.37 -5.36
CA ALA A 280 -12.59 -6.73 -5.15
C ALA A 280 -12.60 -7.13 -3.67
N ILE A 281 -12.20 -6.22 -2.78
CA ILE A 281 -12.30 -6.41 -1.32
C ILE A 281 -13.77 -6.65 -0.91
N GLN A 282 -14.72 -5.86 -1.40
CA GLN A 282 -16.14 -6.04 -1.12
C GLN A 282 -16.67 -7.39 -1.64
N LYS A 283 -16.23 -7.81 -2.84
CA LYS A 283 -16.56 -9.13 -3.40
C LYS A 283 -16.07 -10.23 -2.47
N VAL A 284 -14.79 -10.24 -2.11
CA VAL A 284 -14.19 -11.27 -1.25
C VAL A 284 -14.80 -11.25 0.16
N HIS A 285 -15.08 -10.07 0.72
CA HIS A 285 -15.81 -9.96 1.98
C HIS A 285 -17.18 -10.67 1.92
N GLY A 286 -17.92 -10.49 0.82
CA GLY A 286 -19.19 -11.19 0.57
C GLY A 286 -19.02 -12.69 0.41
N GLU A 287 -17.96 -13.15 -0.24
CA GLU A 287 -17.61 -14.57 -0.38
C GLU A 287 -17.32 -15.22 0.98
N ILE A 288 -16.52 -14.55 1.84
CA ILE A 288 -16.27 -15.01 3.23
C ILE A 288 -17.57 -15.06 4.02
N ALA A 289 -18.38 -13.99 3.97
CA ALA A 289 -19.65 -13.92 4.71
C ALA A 289 -20.64 -15.04 4.29
N SER A 290 -20.52 -15.55 3.07
CA SER A 290 -21.36 -16.63 2.52
C SER A 290 -20.74 -18.02 2.68
N SER A 291 -19.54 -18.13 3.25
CA SER A 291 -18.78 -19.37 3.39
C SER A 291 -19.14 -20.15 4.66
N PRO A 292 -18.65 -21.40 4.82
CA PRO A 292 -18.77 -22.14 6.08
C PRO A 292 -18.10 -21.45 7.29
N THR A 293 -17.21 -20.49 7.07
CA THR A 293 -16.46 -19.75 8.11
C THR A 293 -16.62 -18.24 7.98
N PRO A 294 -17.84 -17.69 8.14
CA PRO A 294 -18.21 -16.31 7.76
C PRO A 294 -17.55 -15.21 8.60
N MET A 295 -16.87 -15.57 9.69
CA MET A 295 -16.26 -14.61 10.62
C MET A 295 -14.73 -14.51 10.49
N LEU A 296 -14.12 -15.14 9.49
CA LEU A 296 -12.69 -15.05 9.27
C LEU A 296 -12.30 -13.62 8.88
N PRO A 297 -11.22 -13.07 9.48
CA PRO A 297 -10.70 -11.78 9.05
C PRO A 297 -10.14 -11.87 7.63
N LEU A 298 -10.35 -10.80 6.86
CA LEU A 298 -9.78 -10.62 5.53
C LEU A 298 -8.55 -9.73 5.60
N PHE A 299 -7.42 -10.23 5.11
CA PHE A 299 -6.20 -9.47 4.89
C PHE A 299 -5.92 -9.35 3.39
N TRP A 300 -5.80 -8.12 2.91
CA TRP A 300 -5.41 -7.84 1.54
C TRP A 300 -3.90 -7.68 1.49
N THR A 301 -3.19 -8.77 1.24
CA THR A 301 -1.75 -8.88 1.55
C THR A 301 -0.84 -8.30 0.48
N GLU A 302 -1.38 -7.91 -0.68
CA GLU A 302 -0.72 -7.05 -1.65
C GLU A 302 -1.73 -6.16 -2.39
N TRP A 303 -1.40 -4.88 -2.52
CA TRP A 303 -2.10 -3.91 -3.35
C TRP A 303 -1.25 -2.66 -3.59
N ASN A 304 -1.60 -1.88 -4.60
CA ASN A 304 -1.07 -0.54 -4.81
C ASN A 304 -2.12 0.32 -5.52
N VAL A 305 -1.88 1.63 -5.56
CA VAL A 305 -2.70 2.54 -6.37
C VAL A 305 -2.58 2.21 -7.86
N PRO A 306 -3.52 2.65 -8.71
CA PRO A 306 -3.46 2.43 -10.15
C PRO A 306 -2.09 2.75 -10.74
N SER A 307 -1.56 1.83 -11.55
CA SER A 307 -0.39 2.04 -12.38
C SER A 307 -0.85 2.42 -13.77
N TYR A 308 -0.49 3.61 -14.21
CA TYR A 308 -0.76 4.06 -15.57
C TYR A 308 0.52 3.95 -16.38
N ASP A 309 0.45 3.31 -17.54
CA ASP A 309 1.57 3.20 -18.48
C ASP A 309 2.23 4.55 -18.70
N GLN A 310 3.56 4.59 -18.60
CA GLN A 310 4.41 5.76 -18.86
C GLN A 310 4.27 6.95 -17.88
N LEU A 311 3.42 6.90 -16.85
CA LEU A 311 3.16 8.05 -15.98
C LEU A 311 3.83 7.97 -14.60
N ASN A 312 4.57 6.92 -14.29
CA ASN A 312 5.20 6.72 -12.96
C ASN A 312 4.25 7.08 -11.82
N ALA A 313 3.04 6.53 -11.83
CA ALA A 313 1.95 6.90 -10.93
C ALA A 313 2.37 6.77 -9.46
N ARG A 314 3.16 5.74 -9.13
CA ARG A 314 3.63 5.43 -7.77
C ARG A 314 4.64 6.46 -7.23
N ASP A 315 5.29 7.23 -8.11
CA ASP A 315 6.15 8.36 -7.72
C ASP A 315 5.38 9.69 -7.67
N ASN A 316 4.11 9.72 -8.06
CA ASN A 316 3.32 10.93 -8.25
C ASN A 316 2.53 11.32 -6.99
N TRP A 317 2.25 12.61 -6.81
CA TRP A 317 1.38 13.14 -5.73
C TRP A 317 -0.08 12.67 -5.82
N TYR A 318 -0.51 12.13 -6.95
CA TYR A 318 -1.78 11.44 -7.14
C TYR A 318 -2.08 10.43 -6.03
N VAL A 319 -1.05 9.73 -5.57
CA VAL A 319 -1.15 8.66 -4.57
C VAL A 319 -1.86 9.10 -3.29
N GLY A 320 -1.62 10.34 -2.82
CA GLY A 320 -2.26 10.82 -1.59
C GLY A 320 -3.79 10.87 -1.66
N ALA A 321 -4.33 11.38 -2.79
CA ALA A 321 -5.78 11.43 -3.01
C ALA A 321 -6.37 10.04 -3.29
N ALA A 322 -5.64 9.17 -4.00
CA ALA A 322 -6.05 7.79 -4.27
C ALA A 322 -6.15 6.97 -2.97
N LEU A 323 -5.14 7.04 -2.09
CA LEU A 323 -5.17 6.41 -0.77
C LEU A 323 -6.37 6.85 0.07
N ALA A 324 -6.67 8.15 0.09
CA ALA A 324 -7.81 8.66 0.85
C ALA A 324 -9.14 8.07 0.35
N LYS A 325 -9.30 7.93 -0.98
CA LYS A 325 -10.45 7.28 -1.59
C LYS A 325 -10.51 5.79 -1.21
N ASP A 326 -9.40 5.05 -1.34
CA ASP A 326 -9.37 3.63 -1.03
C ASP A 326 -9.68 3.38 0.46
N ILE A 327 -9.15 4.20 1.37
CA ILE A 327 -9.51 4.12 2.80
C ILE A 327 -11.01 4.36 3.01
N HIS A 328 -11.56 5.37 2.31
CA HIS A 328 -12.99 5.69 2.40
C HIS A 328 -13.87 4.51 1.96
N ASP A 329 -13.54 3.86 0.86
CA ASP A 329 -14.37 2.87 0.18
C ASP A 329 -14.18 1.45 0.71
N CYS A 330 -12.98 1.12 1.24
CA CYS A 330 -12.67 -0.20 1.80
C CYS A 330 -13.04 -0.35 3.30
N ASP A 331 -13.34 0.77 4.00
CA ASP A 331 -13.64 0.75 5.44
C ASP A 331 -14.84 -0.16 5.76
N GLY A 332 -14.63 -1.07 6.71
CA GLY A 332 -15.63 -2.05 7.14
C GLY A 332 -15.64 -3.36 6.35
N PHE A 333 -14.84 -3.48 5.28
CA PHE A 333 -14.78 -4.69 4.44
C PHE A 333 -13.48 -5.48 4.58
N VAL A 334 -12.46 -4.91 5.18
CA VAL A 334 -11.13 -5.52 5.32
C VAL A 334 -10.52 -5.23 6.69
N ASN A 335 -9.72 -6.16 7.21
CA ASN A 335 -9.10 -6.03 8.53
C ASN A 335 -7.68 -5.45 8.47
N ALA A 336 -6.95 -5.69 7.37
CA ALA A 336 -5.68 -5.06 7.07
C ALA A 336 -5.42 -5.07 5.57
N MET A 337 -4.74 -4.03 5.08
CA MET A 337 -4.26 -3.90 3.70
C MET A 337 -2.75 -3.69 3.73
N SER A 338 -2.02 -4.51 2.99
CA SER A 338 -0.56 -4.43 2.87
C SER A 338 -0.18 -3.72 1.58
N PHE A 339 0.16 -2.44 1.68
CA PHE A 339 0.61 -1.68 0.51
C PHE A 339 1.94 -2.25 0.01
N TRP A 340 2.02 -2.56 -1.25
CA TRP A 340 3.18 -3.14 -1.93
C TRP A 340 3.96 -2.03 -2.62
N THR A 341 5.06 -1.47 -2.03
CA THR A 341 5.80 -1.85 -0.82
C THR A 341 6.10 -0.63 0.08
N PHE A 342 6.75 -0.80 1.24
CA PHE A 342 7.12 0.35 2.09
C PHE A 342 8.38 1.08 1.59
N ASP A 343 9.27 0.39 0.86
CA ASP A 343 10.52 0.98 0.34
C ASP A 343 10.88 0.43 -1.06
N ASP A 344 11.79 1.11 -1.75
CA ASP A 344 12.36 0.70 -3.03
C ASP A 344 13.71 -0.05 -2.86
N VAL A 345 14.04 -0.56 -1.66
CA VAL A 345 15.03 -1.62 -1.50
C VAL A 345 14.38 -2.93 -1.96
N PHE A 346 14.21 -3.04 -3.26
CA PHE A 346 13.31 -3.98 -3.92
C PHE A 346 13.95 -4.45 -5.24
N GLU A 347 14.07 -5.77 -5.45
CA GLU A 347 14.92 -6.32 -6.50
C GLU A 347 14.27 -7.47 -7.28
N GLU A 348 12.99 -7.42 -7.57
CA GLU A 348 12.34 -8.44 -8.42
C GLU A 348 12.84 -8.38 -9.86
N GLY A 349 12.99 -7.18 -10.40
CA GLY A 349 13.58 -6.92 -11.70
C GLY A 349 15.10 -6.69 -11.68
N GLY A 350 15.75 -6.92 -10.55
CA GLY A 350 17.17 -6.62 -10.31
C GLY A 350 17.39 -5.35 -9.51
N VAL A 351 18.66 -4.95 -9.37
CA VAL A 351 19.04 -3.78 -8.58
C VAL A 351 18.46 -2.50 -9.15
N VAL A 352 17.82 -1.71 -8.29
CA VAL A 352 17.21 -0.42 -8.64
C VAL A 352 18.26 0.54 -9.17
N GLN A 353 17.99 1.18 -10.31
CA GLN A 353 18.95 2.00 -11.03
C GLN A 353 18.70 3.51 -10.90
N ASP A 354 17.45 3.91 -10.72
CA ASP A 354 17.01 5.32 -10.65
C ASP A 354 16.12 5.53 -9.43
N PRO A 355 16.21 6.65 -8.70
CA PRO A 355 15.39 6.90 -7.51
C PRO A 355 13.88 6.96 -7.81
N PHE A 356 13.51 7.49 -8.99
CA PHE A 356 12.12 7.67 -9.41
C PHE A 356 11.86 6.94 -10.72
N HIS A 357 11.67 5.64 -10.63
CA HIS A 357 11.45 4.73 -11.76
C HIS A 357 10.04 4.13 -11.79
N GLY A 358 9.11 4.67 -10.98
CA GLY A 358 7.80 4.08 -10.77
C GLY A 358 7.80 2.89 -9.81
N GLY A 359 8.81 2.78 -8.96
CA GLY A 359 8.92 1.72 -7.94
C GLY A 359 7.75 1.73 -6.97
N PHE A 360 7.51 0.59 -6.33
CA PHE A 360 6.35 0.36 -5.47
C PHE A 360 6.43 1.08 -4.11
N GLY A 361 7.65 1.41 -3.64
CA GLY A 361 7.91 1.88 -2.30
C GLY A 361 7.39 3.28 -1.98
N LEU A 362 7.24 3.55 -0.69
CA LEU A 362 6.99 4.90 -0.15
C LEU A 362 8.28 5.72 -0.08
N ILE A 363 9.42 5.03 0.02
CA ILE A 363 10.75 5.62 0.12
C ILE A 363 11.57 5.10 -1.06
N ALA A 364 12.05 6.01 -1.88
CA ALA A 364 12.91 5.69 -3.02
C ALA A 364 14.32 5.31 -2.58
N ALA A 365 15.04 4.58 -3.44
CA ALA A 365 16.43 4.20 -3.20
C ALA A 365 17.28 5.40 -2.78
N GLY A 366 18.02 5.24 -1.67
CA GLY A 366 18.77 6.34 -1.05
C GLY A 366 18.04 7.06 0.08
N GLY A 367 16.86 6.58 0.51
CA GLY A 367 16.11 7.15 1.62
C GLY A 367 15.35 8.43 1.25
N ILE A 368 14.92 8.59 -0.01
CA ILE A 368 14.18 9.76 -0.47
C ILE A 368 12.69 9.50 -0.33
N LYS A 369 12.01 10.24 0.54
CA LYS A 369 10.57 10.12 0.79
C LYS A 369 9.77 10.55 -0.44
N LYS A 370 8.91 9.66 -0.94
CA LYS A 370 8.02 9.92 -2.07
C LYS A 370 6.71 10.59 -1.62
N PRO A 371 5.88 11.10 -2.53
CA PRO A 371 4.56 11.63 -2.19
C PRO A 371 3.66 10.63 -1.47
N SER A 372 3.79 9.33 -1.75
CA SER A 372 3.08 8.24 -1.07
C SER A 372 3.39 8.18 0.43
N PHE A 373 4.66 8.37 0.84
CA PHE A 373 5.04 8.45 2.26
C PHE A 373 4.24 9.54 2.98
N TYR A 374 4.16 10.72 2.38
CA TYR A 374 3.42 11.85 2.98
C TYR A 374 1.91 11.66 2.90
N GLY A 375 1.40 10.97 1.88
CA GLY A 375 0.00 10.55 1.82
C GLY A 375 -0.38 9.70 3.03
N PHE A 376 0.38 8.64 3.30
CA PHE A 376 0.18 7.78 4.48
C PHE A 376 0.38 8.55 5.80
N SER A 377 1.46 9.34 5.92
CA SER A 377 1.74 10.12 7.13
C SER A 377 0.62 11.11 7.46
N LEU A 378 0.01 11.75 6.47
CA LEU A 378 -1.15 12.62 6.67
C LEU A 378 -2.40 11.84 7.06
N LEU A 379 -2.65 10.68 6.46
CA LEU A 379 -3.80 9.84 6.77
C LEU A 379 -3.66 9.12 8.12
N HIS A 380 -2.44 8.92 8.61
CA HIS A 380 -2.16 8.47 9.97
C HIS A 380 -2.70 9.43 11.04
N GLU A 381 -2.82 10.71 10.73
CA GLU A 381 -3.39 11.73 11.63
C GLU A 381 -4.89 11.54 11.89
N LEU A 382 -5.62 10.74 11.12
CA LEU A 382 -7.04 10.46 11.35
C LEU A 382 -7.28 9.90 12.77
N GLY A 383 -8.47 10.09 13.28
CA GLY A 383 -8.89 9.51 14.57
C GLY A 383 -9.41 8.08 14.41
N ASP A 384 -9.45 7.36 15.51
CA ASP A 384 -9.92 5.96 15.60
C ASP A 384 -11.47 5.80 15.59
N GLN A 385 -12.19 6.93 15.50
CA GLN A 385 -13.65 6.96 15.39
C GLN A 385 -14.09 7.74 14.14
N ARG A 386 -14.66 7.03 13.16
CA ARG A 386 -15.23 7.64 11.95
C ARG A 386 -16.62 8.20 12.27
N LEU A 387 -16.88 9.45 11.90
CA LEU A 387 -18.20 10.08 11.99
C LEU A 387 -19.00 9.79 10.72
N ALA A 388 -20.28 9.48 10.89
CA ALA A 388 -21.19 9.28 9.77
C ALA A 388 -21.24 10.54 8.88
N ASN A 389 -20.87 10.39 7.62
CA ASN A 389 -20.89 11.44 6.59
C ASN A 389 -21.28 10.83 5.25
N LYS A 390 -21.96 11.60 4.39
CA LYS A 390 -22.41 11.15 3.07
C LYS A 390 -21.52 11.63 1.91
N ALA A 391 -20.48 12.42 2.22
CA ALA A 391 -19.62 12.96 1.18
C ALA A 391 -18.61 11.90 0.73
N GLU A 392 -18.48 11.71 -0.57
CA GLU A 392 -17.56 10.77 -1.21
C GLU A 392 -16.10 11.27 -1.30
N ASP A 393 -15.87 12.51 -0.86
CA ASP A 393 -14.58 13.21 -0.93
C ASP A 393 -14.11 13.70 0.45
N LEU A 394 -14.68 13.11 1.52
CA LEU A 394 -14.33 13.38 2.91
C LEU A 394 -14.30 12.10 3.75
N ILE A 395 -13.31 12.00 4.62
CA ILE A 395 -13.35 11.15 5.82
C ILE A 395 -13.35 12.07 7.02
N VAL A 396 -14.35 11.95 7.90
CA VAL A 396 -14.44 12.74 9.13
C VAL A 396 -14.24 11.81 10.31
N THR A 397 -13.23 12.13 11.14
CA THR A 397 -12.88 11.29 12.30
C THR A 397 -12.80 12.09 13.57
N ARG A 398 -12.81 11.39 14.71
CA ARG A 398 -12.59 11.95 16.04
C ARG A 398 -11.49 11.18 16.76
N ARG A 399 -10.53 11.90 17.31
CA ARG A 399 -9.51 11.39 18.23
C ARG A 399 -10.05 11.26 19.66
N LYS A 400 -9.35 10.51 20.50
CA LYS A 400 -9.71 10.29 21.93
C LYS A 400 -9.82 11.58 22.74
N ASP A 401 -9.07 12.62 22.39
CA ASP A 401 -9.13 13.94 23.04
C ASP A 401 -10.33 14.79 22.57
N GLY A 402 -11.12 14.30 21.62
CA GLY A 402 -12.27 14.96 21.03
C GLY A 402 -11.97 15.79 19.79
N THR A 403 -10.71 15.96 19.41
CA THR A 403 -10.31 16.67 18.18
C THR A 403 -10.89 15.98 16.95
N LEU A 404 -11.51 16.76 16.05
CA LEU A 404 -11.91 16.25 14.74
C LEU A 404 -10.73 16.36 13.77
N VAL A 405 -10.54 15.29 12.99
CA VAL A 405 -9.57 15.26 11.90
C VAL A 405 -10.31 14.85 10.63
N ILE A 406 -10.17 15.66 9.60
CA ILE A 406 -10.89 15.50 8.34
C ILE A 406 -9.87 15.36 7.22
N ALA A 407 -9.95 14.26 6.48
CA ALA A 407 -9.29 14.15 5.18
C ALA A 407 -10.27 14.63 4.10
N ALA A 408 -9.78 15.50 3.21
CA ALA A 408 -10.53 16.00 2.05
C ALA A 408 -9.66 15.90 0.81
N TRP A 409 -10.19 15.42 -0.31
CA TRP A 409 -9.41 15.21 -1.52
C TRP A 409 -10.15 15.58 -2.80
N ASN A 410 -9.36 15.79 -3.85
CA ASN A 410 -9.84 15.94 -5.22
C ASN A 410 -9.08 14.95 -6.11
N LEU A 411 -9.63 13.76 -6.30
CA LEU A 411 -9.02 12.72 -7.11
C LEU A 411 -9.43 12.84 -8.57
N VAL A 412 -8.44 12.89 -9.45
CA VAL A 412 -8.60 12.82 -10.91
C VAL A 412 -7.59 11.82 -11.43
N ASP A 413 -8.05 10.85 -12.21
CA ASP A 413 -7.17 9.83 -12.80
C ASP A 413 -6.06 10.45 -13.65
N LEU A 414 -4.88 9.86 -13.64
CA LEU A 414 -3.69 10.46 -14.26
C LEU A 414 -3.80 10.64 -15.77
N ASP A 415 -4.54 9.77 -16.45
CA ASP A 415 -4.86 9.87 -17.88
C ASP A 415 -5.90 10.97 -18.19
N HIS A 416 -6.60 11.48 -17.16
CA HIS A 416 -7.62 12.52 -17.25
C HIS A 416 -7.23 13.85 -16.57
N VAL A 417 -5.99 14.00 -16.11
CA VAL A 417 -5.53 15.20 -15.38
C VAL A 417 -5.76 16.49 -16.16
N ALA A 418 -5.57 16.45 -17.50
CA ALA A 418 -5.79 17.62 -18.36
C ALA A 418 -7.25 18.10 -18.39
N GLN A 419 -8.22 17.23 -18.12
CA GLN A 419 -9.65 17.52 -18.04
C GLN A 419 -10.09 17.85 -16.61
N GLY A 420 -9.24 17.57 -15.63
CA GLY A 420 -9.50 17.83 -14.23
C GLY A 420 -9.50 19.32 -13.88
N SER A 421 -10.28 19.70 -12.91
CA SER A 421 -10.36 21.06 -12.40
C SER A 421 -10.20 21.11 -10.88
N ALA A 422 -9.78 22.27 -10.38
CA ALA A 422 -9.78 22.51 -8.95
C ALA A 422 -11.22 22.44 -8.40
N LYS A 423 -11.38 21.82 -7.24
CA LYS A 423 -12.64 21.71 -6.51
C LYS A 423 -12.60 22.65 -5.30
N THR A 424 -13.61 23.50 -5.15
CA THR A 424 -13.76 24.31 -3.94
C THR A 424 -14.82 23.66 -3.05
N LEU A 425 -14.43 23.29 -1.83
CA LEU A 425 -15.33 22.75 -0.80
C LEU A 425 -15.59 23.82 0.24
N ARG A 426 -16.86 23.95 0.64
CA ARG A 426 -17.29 24.70 1.82
C ARG A 426 -17.75 23.72 2.88
N LEU A 427 -16.90 23.50 3.89
CA LEU A 427 -17.21 22.67 5.04
C LEU A 427 -18.05 23.49 6.02
N GLU A 428 -19.26 23.06 6.31
CA GLU A 428 -20.16 23.68 7.29
C GLU A 428 -20.25 22.79 8.53
N PHE A 429 -19.86 23.36 9.67
CA PHE A 429 -19.72 22.61 10.92
C PHE A 429 -20.93 22.81 11.83
N THR A 430 -21.47 21.72 12.37
CA THR A 430 -22.38 21.74 13.52
C THR A 430 -21.68 21.15 14.75
N GLY A 431 -22.02 21.66 15.94
CA GLY A 431 -21.39 21.21 17.19
C GLY A 431 -19.97 21.74 17.44
N VAL A 432 -19.46 22.63 16.59
CA VAL A 432 -18.15 23.31 16.71
C VAL A 432 -18.36 24.80 17.04
N ARG A 433 -17.45 25.39 17.84
CA ARG A 433 -17.53 26.82 18.17
C ARG A 433 -17.21 27.70 16.96
N ALA A 434 -17.93 28.83 16.84
CA ALA A 434 -17.59 29.83 15.82
C ALA A 434 -16.22 30.46 16.10
N GLY A 435 -15.48 30.85 15.04
CA GLY A 435 -14.21 31.55 15.13
C GLY A 435 -13.03 30.73 15.67
N ILE A 436 -13.18 29.41 15.85
CA ILE A 436 -12.08 28.54 16.25
C ILE A 436 -11.03 28.48 15.15
N SER A 437 -9.76 28.37 15.53
CA SER A 437 -8.67 28.14 14.59
C SER A 437 -8.55 26.64 14.29
N VAL A 438 -8.51 26.28 13.03
CA VAL A 438 -8.23 24.95 12.51
C VAL A 438 -6.84 24.92 11.88
N MET A 439 -6.20 23.76 11.86
CA MET A 439 -4.91 23.58 11.19
C MET A 439 -5.12 22.83 9.89
N ILE A 440 -4.50 23.29 8.81
CA ILE A 440 -4.60 22.64 7.48
C ILE A 440 -3.20 22.22 7.05
N GLN A 441 -3.06 20.94 6.72
CA GLN A 441 -1.85 20.36 6.15
C GLN A 441 -2.23 19.65 4.84
N ARG A 442 -1.30 19.54 3.90
CA ARG A 442 -1.62 19.03 2.56
C ARG A 442 -0.44 18.40 1.84
N THR A 443 -0.73 17.51 0.92
CA THR A 443 0.20 17.03 -0.11
C THR A 443 -0.42 17.25 -1.49
N ASP A 444 0.41 17.66 -2.46
CA ASP A 444 0.03 17.96 -3.83
C ASP A 444 1.28 18.11 -4.74
N ALA A 445 1.11 18.65 -5.94
CA ALA A 445 2.20 18.89 -6.89
C ALA A 445 3.38 19.69 -6.33
N GLU A 446 3.14 20.56 -5.34
CA GLU A 446 4.14 21.49 -4.77
C GLU A 446 4.58 21.11 -3.35
N HIS A 447 3.83 20.25 -2.66
CA HIS A 447 4.01 19.94 -1.24
C HIS A 447 4.09 18.44 -1.00
N GLY A 448 5.11 18.00 -0.30
CA GLY A 448 5.37 16.56 -0.09
C GLY A 448 5.83 15.86 -1.38
N ASN A 449 6.47 16.59 -2.30
CA ASN A 449 6.81 16.09 -3.63
C ASN A 449 8.24 16.45 -4.04
N PRO A 450 9.18 15.51 -4.07
CA PRO A 450 10.57 15.75 -4.47
C PRO A 450 10.78 15.86 -5.99
N LEU A 451 9.81 15.44 -6.83
CA LEU A 451 9.98 15.34 -8.27
C LEU A 451 10.36 16.66 -8.99
N PRO A 452 9.80 17.84 -8.63
CA PRO A 452 10.23 19.10 -9.23
C PRO A 452 11.71 19.38 -8.96
N ALA A 453 12.18 19.17 -7.73
CA ALA A 453 13.60 19.35 -7.38
C ALA A 453 14.50 18.33 -8.10
N TYR A 454 14.09 17.07 -8.17
CA TYR A 454 14.80 16.02 -8.89
C TYR A 454 14.99 16.38 -10.37
N ARG A 455 13.93 16.85 -11.04
CA ARG A 455 13.99 17.31 -12.44
C ARG A 455 14.88 18.54 -12.62
N ALA A 456 14.81 19.48 -11.68
CA ALA A 456 15.67 20.68 -11.71
C ALA A 456 17.17 20.35 -11.55
N MET A 457 17.50 19.23 -10.88
CA MET A 457 18.88 18.71 -10.77
C MET A 457 19.34 17.96 -12.05
N GLY A 458 18.51 17.84 -13.07
CA GLY A 458 18.80 17.08 -14.29
C GLY A 458 18.52 15.59 -14.15
N SER A 459 17.66 15.19 -13.23
CA SER A 459 17.26 13.79 -12.97
C SER A 459 18.44 12.82 -12.82
N PRO A 460 19.36 13.05 -11.86
CA PRO A 460 20.56 12.26 -11.73
C PRO A 460 20.24 10.82 -11.38
N ARG A 461 20.72 9.87 -12.17
CA ARG A 461 20.56 8.44 -11.92
C ARG A 461 21.16 8.01 -10.58
N TYR A 462 22.30 8.58 -10.24
CA TYR A 462 23.03 8.33 -8.99
C TYR A 462 23.23 9.66 -8.25
N PRO A 463 22.18 10.14 -7.53
CA PRO A 463 22.30 11.42 -6.83
C PRO A 463 23.40 11.37 -5.76
N THR A 464 24.16 12.44 -5.64
CA THR A 464 25.13 12.62 -4.56
C THR A 464 24.45 12.75 -3.22
N GLN A 465 25.17 12.56 -2.11
CA GLN A 465 24.65 12.74 -0.75
C GLN A 465 24.05 14.15 -0.56
N ALA A 466 24.66 15.19 -1.14
CA ALA A 466 24.13 16.56 -1.10
C ALA A 466 22.79 16.66 -1.86
N GLN A 467 22.67 16.04 -3.02
CA GLN A 467 21.42 15.99 -3.79
C GLN A 467 20.33 15.20 -3.06
N ILE A 468 20.68 14.07 -2.43
CA ILE A 468 19.72 13.30 -1.60
C ILE A 468 19.21 14.17 -0.44
N ALA A 469 20.10 14.87 0.25
CA ALA A 469 19.72 15.78 1.34
C ALA A 469 18.79 16.92 0.84
N GLU A 470 19.07 17.48 -0.33
CA GLU A 470 18.23 18.52 -0.95
C GLU A 470 16.86 17.96 -1.37
N LEU A 471 16.80 16.74 -1.95
CA LEU A 471 15.54 16.07 -2.31
C LEU A 471 14.69 15.78 -1.07
N ASN A 472 15.28 15.28 0.01
CA ASN A 472 14.58 15.07 1.27
C ASN A 472 14.06 16.37 1.87
N LYS A 473 14.82 17.46 1.76
CA LYS A 473 14.35 18.80 2.18
C LYS A 473 13.20 19.28 1.30
N ALA A 474 13.28 19.11 -0.01
CA ALA A 474 12.25 19.52 -0.96
C ALA A 474 10.95 18.73 -0.80
N SER A 475 11.03 17.46 -0.35
CA SER A 475 9.87 16.62 -0.12
C SER A 475 9.13 16.90 1.19
N MET A 476 9.69 17.67 2.14
CA MET A 476 9.06 17.92 3.43
C MET A 476 7.69 18.58 3.29
N LEU A 477 6.75 18.13 4.12
CA LEU A 477 5.47 18.81 4.23
C LEU A 477 5.65 20.23 4.78
N PRO A 478 4.87 21.22 4.30
CA PRO A 478 4.87 22.55 4.86
C PRO A 478 4.32 22.53 6.28
N THR A 479 4.69 23.54 7.08
CA THR A 479 4.08 23.77 8.39
C THR A 479 2.56 23.90 8.22
N PRO A 480 1.75 23.27 9.09
CA PRO A 480 0.30 23.40 9.05
C PRO A 480 -0.15 24.88 9.09
N ILE A 481 -1.12 25.24 8.27
CA ILE A 481 -1.62 26.61 8.13
C ILE A 481 -2.77 26.85 9.11
N PRO A 482 -2.63 27.75 10.12
CA PRO A 482 -3.73 28.10 10.98
C PRO A 482 -4.75 28.96 10.22
N THR A 483 -6.01 28.53 10.26
CA THR A 483 -7.13 29.20 9.58
C THR A 483 -8.31 29.35 10.54
N LYS A 484 -8.92 30.54 10.63
CA LYS A 484 -10.10 30.75 11.46
C LYS A 484 -11.37 30.38 10.71
N LEU A 485 -12.27 29.62 11.36
CA LEU A 485 -13.61 29.37 10.83
C LEU A 485 -14.42 30.69 10.78
N LYS A 486 -15.02 30.97 9.61
CA LYS A 486 -15.99 32.05 9.47
C LYS A 486 -17.39 31.47 9.68
N ASP A 487 -18.11 31.94 10.68
CA ASP A 487 -19.48 31.47 10.97
C ASP A 487 -19.63 29.94 10.95
N ARG A 488 -18.67 29.24 11.58
CA ARG A 488 -18.57 27.76 11.58
C ARG A 488 -18.40 27.18 10.19
N SER A 489 -17.85 27.89 9.25
CA SER A 489 -17.54 27.36 7.92
C SER A 489 -16.05 27.54 7.57
N LEU A 490 -15.54 26.62 6.75
CA LEU A 490 -14.22 26.66 6.14
C LEU A 490 -14.37 26.46 4.64
N GLU A 491 -13.85 27.39 3.87
CA GLU A 491 -13.72 27.21 2.43
C GLU A 491 -12.30 26.82 2.07
N ILE A 492 -12.13 25.73 1.33
CA ILE A 492 -10.84 25.24 0.85
C ILE A 492 -10.92 24.93 -0.63
N THR A 493 -9.88 25.29 -1.36
CA THR A 493 -9.71 24.89 -2.77
C THR A 493 -8.71 23.75 -2.85
N LEU A 494 -9.15 22.67 -3.48
CA LEU A 494 -8.37 21.45 -3.71
C LEU A 494 -8.02 21.38 -5.21
N PRO A 495 -6.81 21.75 -5.62
CA PRO A 495 -6.31 21.42 -6.96
C PRO A 495 -6.41 19.94 -7.25
N VAL A 496 -6.23 19.57 -8.51
CA VAL A 496 -6.22 18.18 -8.95
C VAL A 496 -5.21 17.36 -8.15
N ASN A 497 -5.66 16.22 -7.64
CA ASN A 497 -4.89 15.25 -6.88
C ASN A 497 -4.28 15.79 -5.56
N ARG A 498 -4.93 16.77 -4.94
CA ARG A 498 -4.61 17.22 -3.59
C ARG A 498 -5.30 16.36 -2.54
N LEU A 499 -4.55 15.98 -1.52
CA LEU A 499 -5.05 15.55 -0.22
C LEU A 499 -4.82 16.67 0.80
N ALA A 500 -5.82 17.00 1.58
CA ALA A 500 -5.73 17.94 2.70
C ALA A 500 -6.24 17.27 3.99
N ILE A 501 -5.50 17.49 5.08
CA ILE A 501 -5.91 17.14 6.45
C ILE A 501 -6.25 18.42 7.21
N ILE A 502 -7.46 18.46 7.77
CA ILE A 502 -7.98 19.59 8.54
C ILE A 502 -8.18 19.11 9.98
N THR A 503 -7.44 19.69 10.91
CA THR A 503 -7.55 19.42 12.35
C THR A 503 -8.37 20.49 13.02
N VAL A 504 -9.47 20.11 13.65
CA VAL A 504 -10.45 21.02 14.29
C VAL A 504 -10.49 20.71 15.79
N PRO A 505 -9.89 21.55 16.64
CA PRO A 505 -10.03 21.43 18.09
C PRO A 505 -11.51 21.59 18.49
N THR A 506 -12.00 20.78 19.40
CA THR A 506 -13.42 20.84 19.85
C THR A 506 -13.59 21.50 21.21
N LYS A 507 -12.47 21.76 21.92
CA LYS A 507 -12.45 22.44 23.24
C LYS A 507 -11.99 23.88 23.14
#